data_c7d7d7dd30fdfbfe748d420a3f9d3dce
#
_entry.id   c7d7d7dd30fdfbfe748d420a3f9d3dce
#
_cell.length_a   1.000
_cell.length_b   1.000
_cell.length_c   1.000
_cell.angle_alpha   90.00
_cell.angle_beta   90.00
_cell.angle_gamma   90.00
#
_symmetry.space_group_name_H-M   'P 1'
#
loop_
_entity.id
_entity.type
_entity.pdbx_description
1 polymer ?
#
loop_
_entity_poly.entity_id
_entity_poly.type
_entity_poly.pdbx_seq_one_letter_code
_entity_poly.pdbx_strand_id
1 'polypeptide(L)'
;TSLVNAVQPKEKFYIALEIVEGATDKLIRARGAGDSSYDPRVVNIIFATAMNPTTVPRYITGPAQKTFGKAQVKLNAQLTSQFLSENVNNPEAIETANRAPLTLVNPVASNMMDLRPWKSNVGMAPTFVGMIYLVILSFQIVMAEYMGRFAIQPYLHFKAFAILRIATPMVASFFISVMISLLNIPFDLPFDAMFTYGAGFMVYWMCTLCGIVVFMLCLESVITVTTPKFIGVFLV
;
A
#
# COMPACT_ATOMS: atom_id res chain seq x y z
N THR A 1 19.56 1.01 -12.33
CA THR A 1 19.59 0.07 -11.17
C THR A 1 19.60 0.79 -9.83
N SER A 2 20.21 1.96 -9.69
CA SER A 2 20.29 2.71 -8.42
C SER A 2 18.94 3.32 -8.01
N LEU A 3 18.16 3.87 -8.94
CA LEU A 3 16.85 4.52 -8.66
C LEU A 3 15.76 3.50 -8.29
N VAL A 4 15.78 2.33 -8.90
CA VAL A 4 14.85 1.24 -8.54
C VAL A 4 15.11 0.76 -7.10
N ASN A 5 16.37 0.70 -6.69
CA ASN A 5 16.75 0.36 -5.32
C ASN A 5 16.35 1.44 -4.31
N ALA A 6 16.36 2.73 -4.72
CA ALA A 6 15.97 3.85 -3.86
C ALA A 6 14.49 3.88 -3.47
N VAL A 7 13.62 3.23 -4.25
CA VAL A 7 12.17 3.13 -4.00
C VAL A 7 11.81 1.80 -3.29
N GLN A 8 12.79 0.94 -2.99
CA GLN A 8 12.53 -0.30 -2.24
C GLN A 8 12.32 -0.05 -0.74
N PRO A 9 11.62 -0.96 0.01
CA PRO A 9 11.12 -0.69 1.37
C PRO A 9 12.18 -0.40 2.45
N LYS A 10 13.46 -0.47 2.12
CA LYS A 10 14.56 -0.10 3.04
C LYS A 10 15.08 1.33 2.81
N GLU A 11 14.56 2.05 1.81
CA GLU A 11 15.10 3.35 1.41
C GLU A 11 14.07 4.49 1.57
N LYS A 12 14.57 5.72 1.58
CA LYS A 12 13.88 6.93 2.09
C LYS A 12 12.85 7.53 1.12
N PHE A 13 12.65 6.96 -0.07
CA PHE A 13 11.86 7.59 -1.12
C PHE A 13 10.65 6.73 -1.52
N TYR A 14 9.48 7.36 -1.60
CA TYR A 14 8.24 6.74 -2.05
C TYR A 14 8.02 6.81 -3.55
N ILE A 15 8.74 7.74 -4.23
CA ILE A 15 8.63 8.00 -5.67
C ILE A 15 9.99 8.42 -6.20
N ALA A 16 10.33 7.98 -7.40
CA ALA A 16 11.49 8.43 -8.14
C ALA A 16 11.08 8.85 -9.55
N LEU A 17 11.76 9.87 -10.07
CA LEU A 17 11.62 10.31 -11.46
C LEU A 17 12.90 9.98 -12.19
N GLU A 18 12.78 9.26 -13.29
CA GLU A 18 13.88 8.91 -14.16
C GLU A 18 13.61 9.50 -15.55
N ILE A 19 14.59 10.23 -16.06
CA ILE A 19 14.58 10.68 -17.46
C ILE A 19 15.40 9.69 -18.25
N VAL A 20 14.83 9.15 -19.32
CA VAL A 20 15.52 8.19 -20.18
C VAL A 20 16.69 8.89 -20.87
N GLU A 21 17.86 8.28 -20.79
CA GLU A 21 19.08 8.81 -21.41
C GLU A 21 18.91 8.95 -22.94
N GLY A 22 19.40 10.05 -23.49
CA GLY A 22 19.28 10.34 -24.92
C GLY A 22 17.87 10.72 -25.38
N ALA A 23 16.95 11.08 -24.47
CA ALA A 23 15.57 11.46 -24.81
C ALA A 23 15.51 12.63 -25.82
N THR A 24 16.36 13.63 -25.65
CA THR A 24 16.44 14.80 -26.53
C THR A 24 16.91 14.39 -27.93
N ASP A 25 17.96 13.57 -27.99
CA ASP A 25 18.50 13.11 -29.29
C ASP A 25 17.48 12.24 -30.05
N LYS A 26 16.72 11.40 -29.37
CA LYS A 26 15.64 10.61 -29.96
C LYS A 26 14.55 11.50 -30.54
N LEU A 27 14.15 12.55 -29.81
CA LEU A 27 13.15 13.51 -30.31
C LEU A 27 13.63 14.24 -31.54
N ILE A 28 14.87 14.75 -31.54
CA ILE A 28 15.45 15.48 -32.66
C ILE A 28 15.56 14.56 -33.92
N ARG A 29 16.05 13.34 -33.72
CA ARG A 29 16.15 12.35 -34.81
C ARG A 29 14.79 11.98 -35.39
N ALA A 30 13.79 11.73 -34.53
CA ALA A 30 12.45 11.39 -34.95
C ALA A 30 11.78 12.52 -35.74
N ARG A 31 11.98 13.78 -35.33
CA ARG A 31 11.52 14.96 -36.08
C ARG A 31 12.21 15.08 -37.44
N GLY A 32 13.53 14.92 -37.50
CA GLY A 32 14.30 15.02 -38.71
C GLY A 32 14.08 13.87 -39.72
N ALA A 33 13.76 12.68 -39.22
CA ALA A 33 13.46 11.52 -40.05
C ALA A 33 11.98 11.38 -40.41
N GLY A 34 11.08 12.12 -39.76
CA GLY A 34 9.62 11.94 -39.89
C GLY A 34 9.16 10.57 -39.37
N ASP A 35 9.77 10.07 -38.29
CA ASP A 35 9.51 8.74 -37.76
C ASP A 35 8.18 8.72 -36.99
N SER A 36 7.18 8.10 -37.57
CA SER A 36 5.85 7.93 -36.98
C SER A 36 5.82 6.94 -35.79
N SER A 37 6.89 6.15 -35.62
CA SER A 37 7.00 5.17 -34.52
C SER A 37 7.57 5.76 -33.23
N TYR A 38 7.79 7.09 -33.19
CA TYR A 38 8.32 7.76 -31.98
C TYR A 38 7.50 7.50 -30.77
N ASP A 39 8.15 7.00 -29.68
CA ASP A 39 7.55 6.82 -28.37
C ASP A 39 7.89 8.02 -27.46
N PRO A 40 6.90 8.85 -27.11
CA PRO A 40 7.10 10.03 -26.27
C PRO A 40 7.35 9.71 -24.77
N ARG A 41 7.25 8.45 -24.33
CA ARG A 41 7.41 8.04 -22.93
C ARG A 41 8.88 8.06 -22.48
N VAL A 42 9.40 9.24 -22.30
CA VAL A 42 10.80 9.48 -21.94
C VAL A 42 11.02 9.78 -20.45
N VAL A 43 9.95 9.87 -19.67
CA VAL A 43 10.01 10.07 -18.22
C VAL A 43 9.33 8.92 -17.51
N ASN A 44 10.08 8.17 -16.71
CA ASN A 44 9.55 7.13 -15.84
C ASN A 44 9.27 7.68 -14.45
N ILE A 45 8.04 7.51 -14.00
CA ILE A 45 7.62 7.77 -12.62
C ILE A 45 7.56 6.42 -11.91
N ILE A 46 8.55 6.16 -11.06
CA ILE A 46 8.78 4.87 -10.41
C ILE A 46 8.26 4.94 -8.98
N PHE A 47 7.40 4.01 -8.58
CA PHE A 47 6.83 3.91 -7.24
C PHE A 47 6.50 2.45 -6.89
N ALA A 48 6.05 2.19 -5.66
CA ALA A 48 5.62 0.86 -5.22
C ALA A 48 4.33 0.98 -4.41
N THR A 49 3.19 0.62 -5.00
CA THR A 49 1.87 0.71 -4.34
C THR A 49 1.77 -0.20 -3.13
N ALA A 50 2.43 -1.37 -3.14
CA ALA A 50 2.41 -2.31 -2.04
C ALA A 50 3.09 -1.82 -0.74
N MET A 51 3.83 -0.71 -0.77
CA MET A 51 4.37 -0.09 0.46
C MET A 51 3.25 0.41 1.37
N ASN A 52 2.26 1.06 0.79
CA ASN A 52 1.02 1.43 1.47
C ASN A 52 -0.07 1.66 0.41
N PRO A 53 -0.98 0.67 0.21
CA PRO A 53 -1.93 0.69 -0.89
C PRO A 53 -2.99 1.79 -0.83
N THR A 54 -3.15 2.44 0.31
CA THR A 54 -4.05 3.60 0.49
C THR A 54 -3.33 4.92 0.37
N THR A 55 -2.18 5.05 1.00
CA THR A 55 -1.44 6.31 1.09
C THR A 55 -0.72 6.63 -0.22
N VAL A 56 -0.07 5.64 -0.84
CA VAL A 56 0.72 5.85 -2.06
C VAL A 56 -0.13 6.37 -3.21
N PRO A 57 -1.28 5.76 -3.59
CA PRO A 57 -2.11 6.28 -4.67
C PRO A 57 -2.70 7.66 -4.36
N ARG A 58 -3.17 7.87 -3.14
CA ARG A 58 -3.91 9.07 -2.76
C ARG A 58 -3.03 10.29 -2.54
N TYR A 59 -1.91 10.12 -1.84
CA TYR A 59 -1.10 11.25 -1.35
C TYR A 59 0.24 11.41 -2.08
N ILE A 60 0.67 10.40 -2.83
CA ILE A 60 1.99 10.41 -3.50
C ILE A 60 1.82 10.41 -5.01
N THR A 61 1.33 9.32 -5.59
CA THR A 61 1.28 9.20 -7.05
C THR A 61 0.21 10.09 -7.69
N GLY A 62 -0.95 10.27 -7.05
CA GLY A 62 -2.01 11.14 -7.54
C GLY A 62 -1.59 12.62 -7.65
N PRO A 63 -1.08 13.25 -6.58
CA PRO A 63 -0.53 14.60 -6.64
C PRO A 63 0.68 14.73 -7.56
N ALA A 64 1.59 13.74 -7.54
CA ALA A 64 2.76 13.74 -8.42
C ALA A 64 2.35 13.72 -9.90
N GLN A 65 1.42 12.88 -10.29
CA GLN A 65 0.89 12.81 -11.66
C GLN A 65 0.23 14.13 -12.08
N LYS A 66 -0.55 14.75 -11.21
CA LYS A 66 -1.18 16.07 -11.49
C LYS A 66 -0.14 17.16 -11.69
N THR A 67 0.88 17.20 -10.82
CA THR A 67 1.94 18.21 -10.90
C THR A 67 2.80 18.00 -12.13
N PHE A 68 3.20 16.75 -12.37
CA PHE A 68 3.98 16.38 -13.55
C PHE A 68 3.18 16.64 -14.83
N GLY A 69 1.90 16.29 -14.89
CA GLY A 69 1.04 16.56 -16.04
C GLY A 69 0.97 18.05 -16.41
N LYS A 70 0.86 18.93 -15.43
CA LYS A 70 0.92 20.39 -15.67
C LYS A 70 2.27 20.84 -16.21
N ALA A 71 3.37 20.33 -15.64
CA ALA A 71 4.72 20.63 -16.10
C ALA A 71 4.95 20.08 -17.54
N GLN A 72 4.48 18.88 -17.82
CA GLN A 72 4.55 18.23 -19.13
C GLN A 72 3.85 19.05 -20.22
N VAL A 73 2.62 19.50 -19.97
CA VAL A 73 1.86 20.34 -20.92
C VAL A 73 2.64 21.63 -21.25
N LYS A 74 3.19 22.29 -20.22
CA LYS A 74 3.98 23.51 -20.39
C LYS A 74 5.26 23.24 -21.17
N LEU A 75 5.97 22.15 -20.83
CA LEU A 75 7.21 21.76 -21.52
C LEU A 75 6.94 21.39 -22.99
N ASN A 76 5.88 20.64 -23.27
CA ASN A 76 5.50 20.24 -24.62
C ASN A 76 5.15 21.48 -25.47
N ALA A 77 4.41 22.43 -24.92
CA ALA A 77 4.12 23.68 -25.61
C ALA A 77 5.40 24.48 -25.92
N GLN A 78 6.34 24.55 -24.96
CA GLN A 78 7.63 25.22 -25.17
C GLN A 78 8.47 24.54 -26.26
N LEU A 79 8.64 23.21 -26.19
CA LEU A 79 9.41 22.46 -27.18
C LEU A 79 8.82 22.54 -28.59
N THR A 80 7.50 22.59 -28.71
CA THR A 80 6.82 22.74 -29.99
C THR A 80 6.93 24.16 -30.51
N SER A 81 6.69 25.18 -29.67
CA SER A 81 6.84 26.58 -30.08
C SER A 81 8.28 26.93 -30.48
N GLN A 82 9.27 26.43 -29.78
CA GLN A 82 10.68 26.59 -30.10
C GLN A 82 10.99 25.98 -31.46
N PHE A 83 10.59 24.73 -31.69
CA PHE A 83 10.80 24.05 -32.96
C PHE A 83 10.18 24.83 -34.12
N LEU A 84 8.95 25.28 -33.98
CA LEU A 84 8.25 26.03 -35.00
C LEU A 84 8.92 27.39 -35.27
N SER A 85 9.37 28.11 -34.23
CA SER A 85 10.05 29.39 -34.37
C SER A 85 11.42 29.25 -35.05
N GLU A 86 12.16 28.18 -34.75
CA GLU A 86 13.47 27.89 -35.41
C GLU A 86 13.33 27.49 -36.89
N ASN A 87 12.18 26.91 -37.27
CA ASN A 87 11.95 26.38 -38.59
C ASN A 87 10.89 27.17 -39.40
N VAL A 88 10.59 28.40 -39.03
CA VAL A 88 9.63 29.26 -39.77
C VAL A 88 9.96 29.37 -41.23
N ASN A 89 11.23 29.45 -41.60
CA ASN A 89 11.70 29.59 -42.97
C ASN A 89 12.09 28.26 -43.66
N ASN A 90 11.79 27.12 -42.99
CA ASN A 90 12.12 25.79 -43.49
C ASN A 90 10.86 24.91 -43.58
N PRO A 91 10.04 25.03 -44.65
CA PRO A 91 8.80 24.29 -44.77
C PRO A 91 9.04 22.77 -44.91
N GLU A 92 10.19 22.35 -45.39
CA GLU A 92 10.55 20.94 -45.55
C GLU A 92 10.74 20.26 -44.18
N ALA A 93 11.34 20.96 -43.18
CA ALA A 93 11.47 20.47 -41.81
C ALA A 93 10.12 20.34 -41.12
N ILE A 94 9.20 21.28 -41.41
CA ILE A 94 7.84 21.23 -40.84
C ILE A 94 7.04 20.08 -41.44
N GLU A 95 7.14 19.88 -42.76
CA GLU A 95 6.47 18.77 -43.46
C GLU A 95 6.99 17.41 -42.98
N THR A 96 8.32 17.29 -42.78
CA THR A 96 8.93 16.08 -42.26
C THR A 96 8.46 15.80 -40.82
N ALA A 97 8.40 16.80 -39.93
CA ALA A 97 7.91 16.66 -38.58
C ALA A 97 6.40 16.33 -38.54
N ASN A 98 5.61 16.78 -39.51
CA ASN A 98 4.19 16.42 -39.62
C ASN A 98 3.96 14.92 -39.90
N ARG A 99 4.95 14.22 -40.47
CA ARG A 99 4.91 12.75 -40.65
C ARG A 99 5.07 12.02 -39.30
N ALA A 100 5.62 12.70 -38.28
CA ALA A 100 5.76 12.22 -36.91
C ALA A 100 4.95 13.10 -35.93
N PRO A 101 3.61 13.09 -35.96
CA PRO A 101 2.77 14.05 -35.24
C PRO A 101 2.95 14.03 -33.73
N LEU A 102 3.30 12.88 -33.13
CA LEU A 102 3.56 12.77 -31.72
C LEU A 102 4.76 13.62 -31.26
N THR A 103 5.73 13.86 -32.11
CA THR A 103 6.87 14.71 -31.80
C THR A 103 6.51 16.20 -31.69
N LEU A 104 5.37 16.61 -32.27
CA LEU A 104 4.84 17.97 -32.18
C LEU A 104 3.77 18.12 -31.11
N VAL A 105 2.80 17.20 -31.05
CA VAL A 105 1.65 17.31 -30.17
C VAL A 105 2.02 16.92 -28.70
N ASN A 106 2.83 15.87 -28.55
CA ASN A 106 3.20 15.34 -27.24
C ASN A 106 4.65 14.82 -27.24
N PRO A 107 5.65 15.70 -27.42
CA PRO A 107 7.05 15.29 -27.50
C PRO A 107 7.60 14.60 -26.25
N VAL A 108 7.02 14.89 -25.09
CA VAL A 108 7.40 14.29 -23.79
C VAL A 108 6.17 13.74 -23.11
N ALA A 109 6.17 12.46 -22.78
CA ALA A 109 5.17 11.81 -21.97
C ALA A 109 5.78 11.08 -20.79
N SER A 110 4.99 10.86 -19.75
CA SER A 110 5.38 10.06 -18.58
C SER A 110 4.86 8.64 -18.70
N ASN A 111 5.66 7.71 -18.22
CA ASN A 111 5.28 6.32 -17.99
C ASN A 111 5.24 6.05 -16.49
N MET A 112 4.16 5.48 -15.98
CA MET A 112 4.03 5.11 -14.57
C MET A 112 4.47 3.65 -14.39
N MET A 113 5.54 3.45 -13.62
CA MET A 113 6.10 2.14 -13.32
C MET A 113 5.87 1.79 -11.85
N ASP A 114 4.91 0.92 -11.60
CA ASP A 114 4.69 0.35 -10.27
C ASP A 114 5.56 -0.89 -10.10
N LEU A 115 6.59 -0.80 -9.26
CA LEU A 115 7.53 -1.90 -8.98
C LEU A 115 6.88 -3.05 -8.22
N ARG A 116 5.86 -2.75 -7.42
CA ARG A 116 5.12 -3.73 -6.62
C ARG A 116 3.64 -3.35 -6.61
N PRO A 117 2.89 -3.72 -7.64
CA PRO A 117 1.48 -3.40 -7.72
C PRO A 117 0.70 -4.15 -6.63
N TRP A 118 -0.19 -3.45 -5.96
CA TRP A 118 -1.15 -4.06 -5.05
C TRP A 118 -2.26 -4.72 -5.87
N LYS A 119 -2.25 -6.03 -5.94
CA LYS A 119 -3.16 -6.80 -6.81
C LYS A 119 -4.48 -7.19 -6.14
N SER A 120 -4.55 -7.14 -4.80
CA SER A 120 -5.71 -7.61 -4.06
C SER A 120 -6.47 -6.49 -3.36
N ASN A 121 -7.62 -6.11 -3.90
CA ASN A 121 -8.53 -5.21 -3.19
C ASN A 121 -9.12 -5.86 -1.93
N VAL A 122 -9.28 -7.18 -1.93
CA VAL A 122 -9.77 -7.96 -0.79
C VAL A 122 -8.81 -7.88 0.39
N GLY A 123 -7.49 -7.85 0.14
CA GLY A 123 -6.48 -7.74 1.20
C GLY A 123 -6.55 -6.47 2.05
N MET A 124 -7.23 -5.42 1.58
CA MET A 124 -7.48 -4.22 2.40
C MET A 124 -8.48 -4.46 3.52
N ALA A 125 -9.48 -5.31 3.31
CA ALA A 125 -10.52 -5.59 4.31
C ALA A 125 -9.95 -6.21 5.59
N PRO A 126 -9.18 -7.31 5.57
CA PRO A 126 -8.61 -7.86 6.79
C PRO A 126 -7.55 -6.94 7.42
N THR A 127 -6.87 -6.10 6.64
CA THR A 127 -5.83 -5.21 7.18
C THR A 127 -6.42 -4.03 7.96
N PHE A 128 -7.47 -3.39 7.47
CA PHE A 128 -8.06 -2.22 8.15
C PHE A 128 -9.27 -2.60 8.99
N VAL A 129 -10.28 -3.19 8.37
CA VAL A 129 -11.52 -3.57 9.05
C VAL A 129 -11.27 -4.74 9.99
N GLY A 130 -10.45 -5.70 9.59
CA GLY A 130 -10.07 -6.85 10.40
C GLY A 130 -9.39 -6.44 11.71
N MET A 131 -8.48 -5.47 11.71
CA MET A 131 -7.83 -4.97 12.93
C MET A 131 -8.84 -4.37 13.91
N ILE A 132 -9.83 -3.63 13.42
CA ILE A 132 -10.91 -3.08 14.26
C ILE A 132 -11.73 -4.21 14.87
N TYR A 133 -12.09 -5.22 14.09
CA TYR A 133 -12.81 -6.39 14.61
C TYR A 133 -12.00 -7.18 15.63
N LEU A 134 -10.68 -7.32 15.45
CA LEU A 134 -9.81 -7.98 16.43
C LEU A 134 -9.85 -7.25 17.78
N VAL A 135 -9.81 -5.93 17.78
CA VAL A 135 -9.91 -5.12 19.02
C VAL A 135 -11.28 -5.31 19.67
N ILE A 136 -12.37 -5.22 18.91
CA ILE A 136 -13.74 -5.37 19.41
C ILE A 136 -13.96 -6.78 19.99
N LEU A 137 -13.55 -7.82 19.29
CA LEU A 137 -13.67 -9.21 19.76
C LEU A 137 -12.83 -9.45 21.01
N SER A 138 -11.58 -8.97 21.03
CA SER A 138 -10.72 -9.06 22.21
C SER A 138 -11.36 -8.40 23.42
N PHE A 139 -11.97 -7.24 23.24
CA PHE A 139 -12.71 -6.55 24.30
C PHE A 139 -13.90 -7.36 24.81
N GLN A 140 -14.73 -7.86 23.91
CA GLN A 140 -15.90 -8.67 24.27
C GLN A 140 -15.52 -9.89 25.12
N ILE A 141 -14.45 -10.56 24.72
CA ILE A 141 -13.98 -11.77 25.40
C ILE A 141 -13.40 -11.45 26.75
N VAL A 142 -12.52 -10.45 26.83
CA VAL A 142 -11.92 -10.05 28.08
C VAL A 142 -12.99 -9.59 29.09
N MET A 143 -14.05 -8.92 28.62
CA MET A 143 -15.18 -8.56 29.48
C MET A 143 -15.96 -9.79 29.93
N ALA A 144 -16.24 -10.76 29.06
CA ALA A 144 -16.91 -12.01 29.41
C ALA A 144 -16.09 -12.82 30.43
N GLU A 145 -14.76 -12.92 30.19
CA GLU A 145 -13.83 -13.59 31.12
C GLU A 145 -13.75 -12.89 32.46
N TYR A 146 -13.74 -11.56 32.50
CA TYR A 146 -13.75 -10.79 33.73
C TYR A 146 -15.00 -11.09 34.55
N MET A 147 -16.19 -11.09 33.92
CA MET A 147 -17.44 -11.40 34.60
C MET A 147 -17.48 -12.85 35.13
N GLY A 148 -17.02 -13.80 34.27
CA GLY A 148 -16.91 -15.22 34.70
C GLY A 148 -15.95 -15.41 35.88
N ARG A 149 -14.79 -14.78 35.86
CA ARG A 149 -13.80 -14.84 36.92
C ARG A 149 -14.31 -14.22 38.22
N PHE A 150 -15.05 -13.12 38.14
CA PHE A 150 -15.63 -12.49 39.30
C PHE A 150 -16.57 -13.44 40.06
N ALA A 151 -17.33 -14.27 39.37
CA ALA A 151 -18.24 -15.24 39.99
C ALA A 151 -17.50 -16.39 40.70
N ILE A 152 -16.35 -16.83 40.19
CA ILE A 152 -15.60 -17.98 40.74
C ILE A 152 -14.45 -17.58 41.67
N GLN A 153 -14.08 -16.30 41.73
CA GLN A 153 -12.99 -15.77 42.54
C GLN A 153 -13.03 -16.20 44.02
N PRO A 154 -14.19 -16.22 44.70
CA PRO A 154 -14.25 -16.61 46.12
C PRO A 154 -13.87 -18.06 46.40
N TYR A 155 -13.92 -18.93 45.36
CA TYR A 155 -13.68 -20.37 45.46
C TYR A 155 -12.27 -20.79 45.07
N LEU A 156 -11.44 -19.85 44.53
CA LEU A 156 -10.12 -20.18 44.01
C LEU A 156 -8.97 -19.69 44.88
N HIS A 157 -7.93 -20.54 45.01
CA HIS A 157 -6.67 -20.10 45.60
C HIS A 157 -5.96 -19.11 44.66
N PHE A 158 -5.20 -18.20 45.26
CA PHE A 158 -4.51 -17.12 44.52
C PHE A 158 -3.69 -17.63 43.30
N LYS A 159 -2.92 -18.73 43.45
CA LYS A 159 -2.13 -19.32 42.37
C LYS A 159 -3.01 -19.80 41.23
N ALA A 160 -4.11 -20.51 41.54
CA ALA A 160 -5.04 -20.99 40.51
C ALA A 160 -5.74 -19.83 39.78
N PHE A 161 -6.10 -18.78 40.51
CA PHE A 161 -6.67 -17.57 39.93
C PHE A 161 -5.70 -16.84 39.02
N ALA A 162 -4.42 -16.72 39.40
CA ALA A 162 -3.40 -16.09 38.58
C ALA A 162 -3.13 -16.88 37.26
N ILE A 163 -3.07 -18.22 37.37
CA ILE A 163 -2.93 -19.09 36.17
C ILE A 163 -4.15 -18.96 35.25
N LEU A 164 -5.35 -19.03 35.82
CA LEU A 164 -6.60 -18.89 35.06
C LEU A 164 -6.65 -17.57 34.30
N ARG A 165 -6.19 -16.50 34.90
CA ARG A 165 -6.17 -15.15 34.33
C ARG A 165 -5.30 -15.00 33.10
N ILE A 166 -4.26 -15.83 32.97
CA ILE A 166 -3.39 -15.86 31.79
C ILE A 166 -3.84 -16.94 30.81
N ALA A 167 -4.24 -18.10 31.30
CA ALA A 167 -4.58 -19.25 30.46
C ALA A 167 -5.88 -19.03 29.67
N THR A 168 -6.90 -18.41 30.25
CA THR A 168 -8.19 -18.21 29.55
C THR A 168 -8.06 -17.32 28.34
N PRO A 169 -7.40 -16.13 28.36
CA PRO A 169 -7.18 -15.34 27.17
C PRO A 169 -6.35 -16.05 26.11
N MET A 170 -5.36 -16.85 26.52
CA MET A 170 -4.55 -17.63 25.57
C MET A 170 -5.37 -18.67 24.82
N VAL A 171 -6.17 -19.45 25.52
CA VAL A 171 -7.06 -20.46 24.91
C VAL A 171 -8.10 -19.79 24.03
N ALA A 172 -8.74 -18.73 24.49
CA ALA A 172 -9.73 -17.98 23.71
C ALA A 172 -9.10 -17.39 22.44
N SER A 173 -7.91 -16.79 22.54
CA SER A 173 -7.15 -16.24 21.41
C SER A 173 -6.88 -17.30 20.34
N PHE A 174 -6.51 -18.51 20.75
CA PHE A 174 -6.26 -19.61 19.80
C PHE A 174 -7.51 -19.91 18.97
N PHE A 175 -8.65 -20.15 19.59
CA PHE A 175 -9.88 -20.48 18.87
C PHE A 175 -10.35 -19.34 17.95
N ILE A 176 -10.30 -18.10 18.44
CA ILE A 176 -10.78 -16.95 17.68
C ILE A 176 -9.86 -16.66 16.50
N SER A 177 -8.54 -16.74 16.68
CA SER A 177 -7.60 -16.54 15.58
C SER A 177 -7.81 -17.57 14.46
N VAL A 178 -8.07 -18.83 14.79
CA VAL A 178 -8.42 -19.86 13.81
C VAL A 178 -9.72 -19.49 13.08
N MET A 179 -10.78 -19.13 13.82
CA MET A 179 -12.07 -18.76 13.23
C MET A 179 -11.96 -17.58 12.27
N ILE A 180 -11.26 -16.51 12.68
CA ILE A 180 -11.05 -15.32 11.83
C ILE A 180 -10.20 -15.67 10.61
N SER A 181 -9.17 -16.49 10.76
CA SER A 181 -8.32 -16.89 9.65
C SER A 181 -9.09 -17.75 8.64
N LEU A 182 -9.92 -18.69 9.11
CA LEU A 182 -10.79 -19.49 8.26
C LEU A 182 -11.85 -18.65 7.54
N LEU A 183 -12.37 -17.60 8.18
CA LEU A 183 -13.34 -16.70 7.57
C LEU A 183 -12.80 -16.01 6.31
N ASN A 184 -11.49 -15.79 6.21
CA ASN A 184 -10.89 -15.14 5.05
C ASN A 184 -10.72 -16.06 3.83
N ILE A 185 -10.90 -17.38 3.97
CA ILE A 185 -10.84 -18.33 2.86
C ILE A 185 -11.97 -18.11 1.86
N PRO A 186 -13.27 -18.02 2.26
CA PRO A 186 -14.37 -17.75 1.33
C PRO A 186 -14.29 -16.37 0.64
N PHE A 187 -13.50 -15.43 1.18
CA PHE A 187 -13.30 -14.12 0.56
C PHE A 187 -12.15 -14.09 -0.46
N ASP A 188 -11.60 -15.25 -0.83
CA ASP A 188 -10.50 -15.39 -1.79
C ASP A 188 -9.29 -14.50 -1.46
N LEU A 189 -8.94 -14.43 -0.15
CA LEU A 189 -7.72 -13.73 0.25
C LEU A 189 -6.49 -14.45 -0.34
N PRO A 190 -5.63 -13.78 -1.14
CA PRO A 190 -4.49 -14.41 -1.79
C PRO A 190 -3.37 -14.70 -0.79
N PHE A 191 -3.41 -15.88 -0.18
CA PHE A 191 -2.34 -16.35 0.72
C PHE A 191 -1.08 -16.78 -0.04
N ASP A 192 -1.17 -16.94 -1.37
CA ASP A 192 -0.11 -17.41 -2.26
C ASP A 192 0.78 -16.29 -2.84
N ALA A 193 0.63 -15.05 -2.36
CA ALA A 193 1.35 -13.90 -2.91
C ALA A 193 2.89 -14.02 -2.80
N MET A 194 3.42 -14.62 -1.72
CA MET A 194 4.86 -14.80 -1.48
C MET A 194 5.24 -16.24 -1.08
N PHE A 195 4.28 -17.02 -0.60
CA PHE A 195 4.46 -18.39 -0.12
C PHE A 195 3.53 -19.33 -0.86
N THR A 196 3.68 -20.64 -0.64
CA THR A 196 2.61 -21.58 -1.03
C THR A 196 1.35 -21.24 -0.24
N TYR A 197 0.17 -21.48 -0.81
CA TYR A 197 -1.13 -21.16 -0.19
C TYR A 197 -1.23 -21.60 1.28
N GLY A 198 -0.83 -22.85 1.58
CA GLY A 198 -0.85 -23.38 2.95
C GLY A 198 0.14 -22.68 3.88
N ALA A 199 1.35 -22.38 3.42
CA ALA A 199 2.35 -21.68 4.22
C ALA A 199 1.92 -20.22 4.46
N GLY A 200 1.36 -19.54 3.46
CA GLY A 200 0.83 -18.20 3.60
C GLY A 200 -0.34 -18.11 4.56
N PHE A 201 -1.26 -19.09 4.52
CA PHE A 201 -2.33 -19.20 5.52
C PHE A 201 -1.79 -19.37 6.94
N MET A 202 -0.80 -20.25 7.15
CA MET A 202 -0.18 -20.45 8.47
C MET A 202 0.49 -19.18 9.00
N VAL A 203 1.21 -18.45 8.15
CA VAL A 203 1.82 -17.15 8.53
C VAL A 203 0.74 -16.13 8.91
N TYR A 204 -0.32 -16.03 8.11
CA TYR A 204 -1.44 -15.13 8.38
C TYR A 204 -2.13 -15.47 9.72
N TRP A 205 -2.42 -16.76 9.95
CA TRP A 205 -3.01 -17.23 11.20
C TRP A 205 -2.12 -16.93 12.41
N MET A 206 -0.81 -17.21 12.34
CA MET A 206 0.14 -16.92 13.42
C MET A 206 0.22 -15.41 13.71
N CYS A 207 0.23 -14.56 12.69
CA CYS A 207 0.17 -13.11 12.88
C CYS A 207 -1.12 -12.67 13.56
N THR A 208 -2.26 -13.23 13.16
CA THR A 208 -3.58 -12.95 13.76
C THR A 208 -3.62 -13.41 15.21
N LEU A 209 -3.09 -14.60 15.52
CA LEU A 209 -2.98 -15.12 16.87
C LEU A 209 -2.14 -14.19 17.77
N CYS A 210 -0.95 -13.80 17.32
CA CYS A 210 -0.10 -12.86 18.05
C CYS A 210 -0.82 -11.53 18.32
N GLY A 211 -1.52 -11.00 17.30
CA GLY A 211 -2.29 -9.76 17.42
C GLY A 211 -3.39 -9.84 18.47
N ILE A 212 -4.21 -10.90 18.46
CA ILE A 212 -5.27 -11.11 19.44
C ILE A 212 -4.71 -11.28 20.86
N VAL A 213 -3.66 -12.07 21.02
CA VAL A 213 -3.00 -12.27 22.33
C VAL A 213 -2.54 -10.94 22.91
N VAL A 214 -1.87 -10.12 22.09
CA VAL A 214 -1.40 -8.79 22.52
C VAL A 214 -2.57 -7.90 22.94
N PHE A 215 -3.64 -7.84 22.14
CA PHE A 215 -4.82 -7.03 22.48
C PHE A 215 -5.51 -7.52 23.75
N MET A 216 -5.70 -8.83 23.90
CA MET A 216 -6.34 -9.38 25.11
C MET A 216 -5.51 -9.12 26.37
N LEU A 217 -4.20 -9.34 26.34
CA LEU A 217 -3.33 -9.08 27.49
C LEU A 217 -3.24 -7.59 27.83
N CYS A 218 -3.22 -6.73 26.82
CA CYS A 218 -3.27 -5.28 26.99
C CYS A 218 -4.56 -4.85 27.68
N LEU A 219 -5.72 -5.30 27.17
CA LEU A 219 -7.02 -5.00 27.76
C LEU A 219 -7.18 -5.55 29.17
N GLU A 220 -6.68 -6.76 29.42
CA GLU A 220 -6.66 -7.36 30.77
C GLU A 220 -5.85 -6.51 31.76
N SER A 221 -4.70 -5.98 31.31
CA SER A 221 -3.89 -5.08 32.13
C SER A 221 -4.61 -3.77 32.43
N VAL A 222 -5.27 -3.20 31.42
CA VAL A 222 -6.06 -1.96 31.56
C VAL A 222 -7.23 -2.16 32.53
N ILE A 223 -8.00 -3.25 32.40
CA ILE A 223 -9.12 -3.57 33.34
C ILE A 223 -8.63 -3.67 34.76
N THR A 224 -7.43 -4.22 34.96
CA THR A 224 -6.86 -4.38 36.29
C THR A 224 -6.60 -3.04 36.98
N VAL A 225 -6.15 -2.05 36.22
CA VAL A 225 -5.77 -0.72 36.73
C VAL A 225 -6.97 0.22 36.81
N THR A 226 -7.80 0.22 35.77
CA THR A 226 -8.80 1.28 35.54
C THR A 226 -10.21 0.93 36.00
N THR A 227 -10.47 -0.34 36.38
CA THR A 227 -11.79 -0.91 36.61
C THR A 227 -12.68 -0.94 35.35
N PRO A 228 -13.65 -1.89 35.25
CA PRO A 228 -14.47 -2.08 34.05
C PRO A 228 -15.30 -0.86 33.62
N LYS A 229 -15.62 0.03 34.56
CA LYS A 229 -16.45 1.22 34.29
C LYS A 229 -15.81 2.22 33.34
N PHE A 230 -14.48 2.29 33.31
CA PHE A 230 -13.74 3.27 32.51
C PHE A 230 -13.10 2.70 31.25
N ILE A 231 -13.23 1.40 31.01
CA ILE A 231 -12.56 0.75 29.88
C ILE A 231 -13.05 1.25 28.53
N GLY A 232 -14.32 1.68 28.43
CA GLY A 232 -14.88 2.27 27.20
C GLY A 232 -14.13 3.51 26.72
N VAL A 233 -13.48 4.26 27.62
CA VAL A 233 -12.68 5.44 27.27
C VAL A 233 -11.38 5.06 26.56
N PHE A 234 -10.86 3.86 26.77
CA PHE A 234 -9.64 3.36 26.12
C PHE A 234 -9.90 2.72 24.73
N LEU A 235 -11.16 2.52 24.37
CA LEU A 235 -11.57 1.92 23.09
C LEU A 235 -11.91 2.97 22.03
N VAL A 236 -12.07 4.21 22.41
CA VAL A 236 -12.33 5.35 21.53
C VAL A 236 -11.04 6.11 21.26
#